data_f9bb8518c097f7f90b528518198946bf
#
_entry.id   f9bb8518c097f7f90b528518198946bf
#
_cell.length_a   1.000
_cell.length_b   1.000
_cell.length_c   1.000
_cell.angle_alpha   90.00
_cell.angle_beta   90.00
_cell.angle_gamma   90.00
#
_symmetry.space_group_name_H-M   'P 1'
#
loop_
_entity.id
_entity.type
_entity.pdbx_description
1 polymer ?
#
loop_
_entity_poly.entity_id
_entity_poly.type
_entity_poly.pdbx_seq_one_letter_code
_entity_poly.pdbx_strand_id
1 'polypeptide(L)'
;MSPLYHTTQHLLTLIAGLGSNCPEPYFTETRNETVDGLKMMSVVVGANAANKAAAPDKLRVMLTFGTHGREYFASQVALKFLTTLCDGSDRSKNILNNVAFAIFPVFNPSGRTRTDADDARGVRYGSQE
;
A
#
# COMPACT_ATOMS: atom_id res chain seq x y z
N MET A 1 -1.56 4.05 -19.89
CA MET A 1 -2.28 3.50 -18.74
C MET A 1 -3.78 3.49 -19.00
N SER A 2 -4.47 2.45 -18.51
CA SER A 2 -5.94 2.41 -18.57
C SER A 2 -6.56 3.53 -17.74
N PRO A 3 -7.64 4.23 -18.21
CA PRO A 3 -8.32 5.24 -17.42
C PRO A 3 -9.01 4.68 -16.17
N LEU A 4 -9.10 3.36 -16.02
CA LEU A 4 -9.67 2.71 -14.85
C LEU A 4 -8.73 2.68 -13.65
N TYR A 5 -7.45 2.96 -13.86
CA TYR A 5 -6.43 2.88 -12.80
C TYR A 5 -5.77 4.23 -12.59
N HIS A 6 -5.41 4.50 -11.34
CA HIS A 6 -4.54 5.61 -11.02
C HIS A 6 -3.14 5.36 -11.60
N THR A 7 -2.44 6.43 -11.97
CA THR A 7 -0.99 6.31 -12.23
C THR A 7 -0.32 5.84 -10.92
N THR A 8 0.81 5.17 -11.03
CA THR A 8 1.54 4.70 -9.84
C THR A 8 1.86 5.86 -8.90
N GLN A 9 2.35 6.97 -9.43
CA GLN A 9 2.65 8.14 -8.62
C GLN A 9 1.41 8.70 -7.92
N HIS A 10 0.30 8.81 -8.60
CA HIS A 10 -0.95 9.30 -8.02
C HIS A 10 -1.46 8.37 -6.93
N LEU A 11 -1.43 7.07 -7.17
CA LEU A 11 -1.81 6.06 -6.19
C LEU A 11 -0.99 6.17 -4.89
N LEU A 12 0.33 6.26 -5.02
CA LEU A 12 1.21 6.39 -3.86
C LEU A 12 0.99 7.72 -3.11
N THR A 13 0.70 8.79 -3.84
CA THR A 13 0.35 10.08 -3.26
C THR A 13 -0.95 10.00 -2.46
N LEU A 14 -1.97 9.33 -2.99
CA LEU A 14 -3.25 9.13 -2.29
C LEU A 14 -3.06 8.32 -1.01
N ILE A 15 -2.25 7.26 -1.08
CA ILE A 15 -1.96 6.42 0.09
C ILE A 15 -1.22 7.22 1.16
N ALA A 16 -0.20 7.97 0.79
CA ALA A 16 0.52 8.82 1.73
C ALA A 16 -0.40 9.86 2.39
N GLY A 17 -1.37 10.40 1.63
CA GLY A 17 -2.35 11.36 2.13
C GLY A 17 -3.37 10.79 3.11
N LEU A 18 -3.54 9.47 3.16
CA LEU A 18 -4.47 8.84 4.11
C LEU A 18 -4.11 9.09 5.56
N GLY A 19 -2.84 9.35 5.87
CA GLY A 19 -2.39 9.67 7.20
C GLY A 19 -3.10 10.88 7.81
N SER A 20 -3.52 11.85 6.98
CA SER A 20 -4.25 13.04 7.41
C SER A 20 -5.74 12.77 7.62
N ASN A 21 -6.28 11.73 7.03
CA ASN A 21 -7.72 11.42 7.03
C ASN A 21 -8.07 10.20 7.89
N CYS A 22 -7.09 9.37 8.21
CA CYS A 22 -7.29 8.21 9.05
C CYS A 22 -7.48 8.65 10.50
N PRO A 23 -8.49 8.12 11.24
CA PRO A 23 -8.65 8.47 12.64
C PRO A 23 -7.39 8.14 13.45
N GLU A 24 -7.01 9.03 14.35
CA GLU A 24 -5.95 8.73 15.28
C GLU A 24 -6.40 7.69 16.31
N PRO A 25 -5.52 6.82 16.78
CA PRO A 25 -4.08 6.70 16.50
C PRO A 25 -3.74 5.62 15.45
N TYR A 26 -4.59 5.36 14.50
CA TYR A 26 -4.54 4.15 13.69
C TYR A 26 -3.56 4.21 12.53
N PHE A 27 -3.39 5.33 11.86
CA PHE A 27 -2.38 5.45 10.81
C PHE A 27 -1.05 5.83 11.47
N THR A 28 -0.13 4.89 11.50
CA THR A 28 1.08 5.06 12.30
C THR A 28 2.20 5.73 11.52
N GLU A 29 2.53 5.19 10.36
CA GLU A 29 3.60 5.74 9.56
C GLU A 29 3.58 5.24 8.11
N THR A 30 4.19 6.03 7.23
CA THR A 30 4.56 5.65 5.88
C THR A 30 6.08 5.53 5.83
N ARG A 31 6.58 4.40 5.38
CA ARG A 31 8.02 4.16 5.19
C ARG A 31 8.35 4.05 3.73
N ASN A 32 9.52 4.53 3.35
CA ASN A 32 10.05 4.36 2.00
C ASN A 32 11.42 3.68 2.09
N GLU A 33 11.50 2.50 1.51
CA GLU A 33 12.75 1.76 1.35
C GLU A 33 13.28 1.96 -0.06
N THR A 34 14.59 1.88 -0.23
CA THR A 34 15.19 1.91 -1.57
C THR A 34 15.51 0.49 -2.02
N VAL A 35 14.91 0.09 -3.14
CA VAL A 35 15.12 -1.22 -3.77
C VAL A 35 15.52 -0.96 -5.22
N ASP A 36 16.71 -1.41 -5.62
CA ASP A 36 17.25 -1.18 -6.97
C ASP A 36 17.21 0.30 -7.39
N GLY A 37 17.52 1.21 -6.45
CA GLY A 37 17.48 2.65 -6.70
C GLY A 37 16.08 3.26 -6.75
N LEU A 38 15.03 2.47 -6.54
CA LEU A 38 13.64 2.91 -6.56
C LEU A 38 13.02 2.85 -5.17
N LYS A 39 12.07 3.73 -4.91
CA LYS A 39 11.37 3.76 -3.63
C LYS A 39 10.29 2.69 -3.60
N MET A 40 10.32 1.87 -2.55
CA MET A 40 9.25 0.95 -2.20
C MET A 40 8.55 1.49 -0.95
N MET A 41 7.30 1.90 -1.10
CA MET A 41 6.51 2.41 0.01
C MET A 41 5.91 1.27 0.82
N SER A 42 5.92 1.42 2.14
CA SER A 42 5.08 0.60 3.03
C SER A 42 4.32 1.49 3.99
N VAL A 43 3.16 1.02 4.41
CA VAL A 43 2.28 1.73 5.35
C VAL A 43 2.04 0.82 6.55
N VAL A 44 2.20 1.38 7.74
CA VAL A 44 1.95 0.68 9.00
C VAL A 44 0.68 1.25 9.63
N VAL A 45 -0.33 0.40 9.80
CA VAL A 45 -1.67 0.80 10.23
C VAL A 45 -2.15 -0.09 11.38
N GLY A 46 -2.78 0.51 12.37
CA GLY A 46 -3.32 -0.17 13.55
C GLY A 46 -2.87 0.51 14.83
N ALA A 47 -3.65 0.38 15.89
CA ALA A 47 -3.29 0.92 17.19
C ALA A 47 -1.99 0.29 17.69
N ASN A 48 -1.01 1.11 18.06
CA ASN A 48 0.32 0.67 18.48
C ASN A 48 1.07 -0.19 17.45
N ALA A 49 0.73 -0.07 16.17
CA ALA A 49 1.29 -0.91 15.11
C ALA A 49 2.82 -0.78 14.99
N ALA A 50 3.35 0.43 15.15
CA ALA A 50 4.78 0.69 15.06
C ALA A 50 5.53 0.37 16.37
N ASN A 51 4.83 0.18 17.49
CA ASN A 51 5.42 -0.08 18.79
C ASN A 51 5.08 -1.49 19.29
N LYS A 52 5.90 -2.45 18.90
CA LYS A 52 5.70 -3.85 19.29
C LYS A 52 5.79 -4.05 20.80
N ALA A 53 6.61 -3.28 21.49
CA ALA A 53 6.77 -3.39 22.94
C ALA A 53 5.49 -2.98 23.68
N ALA A 54 4.73 -2.01 23.17
CA ALA A 54 3.47 -1.57 23.78
C ALA A 54 2.32 -2.56 23.57
N ALA A 55 2.40 -3.41 22.55
CA ALA A 55 1.38 -4.40 22.23
C ALA A 55 2.02 -5.70 21.70
N PRO A 56 2.71 -6.46 22.58
CA PRO A 56 3.50 -7.63 22.16
C PRO A 56 2.63 -8.77 21.60
N ASP A 57 1.40 -8.90 22.11
CA ASP A 57 0.48 -9.99 21.73
C ASP A 57 -0.44 -9.63 20.56
N LYS A 58 -0.29 -8.42 19.99
CA LYS A 58 -1.11 -7.97 18.90
C LYS A 58 -0.83 -8.78 17.63
N LEU A 59 -1.89 -9.24 16.98
CA LEU A 59 -1.76 -9.91 15.69
C LEU A 59 -1.16 -8.94 14.66
N ARG A 60 -0.14 -9.39 13.94
CA ARG A 60 0.55 -8.59 12.92
C ARG A 60 0.45 -9.30 11.58
N VAL A 61 -0.01 -8.56 10.58
CA VAL A 61 -0.24 -9.07 9.23
C VAL A 61 0.54 -8.23 8.24
N MET A 62 1.32 -8.87 7.39
CA MET A 62 1.98 -8.22 6.27
C MET A 62 1.21 -8.56 4.99
N LEU A 63 0.87 -7.53 4.22
CA LEU A 63 0.20 -7.67 2.94
C LEU A 63 1.04 -7.03 1.84
N THR A 64 1.28 -7.78 0.78
CA THR A 64 1.99 -7.31 -0.39
C THR A 64 1.06 -7.28 -1.59
N PHE A 65 1.14 -6.20 -2.37
CA PHE A 65 0.35 -6.00 -3.57
C PHE A 65 1.28 -5.63 -4.72
N GLY A 66 0.93 -6.02 -5.93
CA GLY A 66 1.73 -5.68 -7.08
C GLY A 66 3.08 -6.41 -7.11
N THR A 67 3.14 -7.68 -6.68
CA THR A 67 4.31 -8.54 -6.78
C THR A 67 4.80 -8.60 -8.22
N HIS A 68 3.89 -8.63 -9.17
CA HIS A 68 4.18 -8.51 -10.60
C HIS A 68 3.84 -7.09 -11.06
N GLY A 69 4.78 -6.43 -11.74
CA GLY A 69 4.66 -5.01 -12.09
C GLY A 69 3.44 -4.65 -12.93
N ARG A 70 2.97 -5.55 -13.77
CA ARG A 70 1.81 -5.36 -14.63
C ARG A 70 0.45 -5.43 -13.92
N GLU A 71 0.42 -5.90 -12.69
CA GLU A 71 -0.80 -6.12 -11.93
C GLU A 71 -1.28 -4.85 -11.24
N TYR A 72 -1.73 -3.86 -12.02
CA TYR A 72 -2.22 -2.58 -11.49
C TYR A 72 -3.42 -2.74 -10.57
N PHE A 73 -4.30 -3.70 -10.86
CA PHE A 73 -5.50 -3.96 -10.07
C PHE A 73 -5.16 -4.26 -8.60
N ALA A 74 -4.13 -5.05 -8.36
CA ALA A 74 -3.72 -5.39 -7.00
C ALA A 74 -3.37 -4.14 -6.17
N SER A 75 -2.67 -3.18 -6.76
CA SER A 75 -2.34 -1.92 -6.09
C SER A 75 -3.57 -1.05 -5.83
N GLN A 76 -4.58 -1.09 -6.72
CA GLN A 76 -5.86 -0.42 -6.48
C GLN A 76 -6.61 -1.07 -5.31
N VAL A 77 -6.53 -2.38 -5.17
CA VAL A 77 -7.08 -3.10 -4.01
C VAL A 77 -6.41 -2.64 -2.72
N ALA A 78 -5.09 -2.43 -2.73
CA ALA A 78 -4.38 -1.90 -1.56
C ALA A 78 -4.91 -0.52 -1.15
N LEU A 79 -5.11 0.38 -2.12
CA LEU A 79 -5.69 1.70 -1.87
C LEU A 79 -7.09 1.59 -1.27
N LYS A 80 -7.94 0.75 -1.86
CA LYS A 80 -9.32 0.54 -1.36
C LYS A 80 -9.33 -0.05 0.03
N PHE A 81 -8.48 -1.02 0.29
CA PHE A 81 -8.35 -1.64 1.61
C PHE A 81 -7.94 -0.62 2.67
N LEU A 82 -6.91 0.18 2.40
CA LEU A 82 -6.45 1.23 3.32
C LEU A 82 -7.51 2.30 3.55
N THR A 83 -8.18 2.74 2.49
CA THR A 83 -9.27 3.71 2.58
C THR A 83 -10.40 3.19 3.46
N THR A 84 -10.74 1.91 3.33
CA THR A 84 -11.77 1.27 4.13
C THR A 84 -11.37 1.16 5.59
N LEU A 85 -10.11 0.77 5.88
CA LEU A 85 -9.61 0.73 7.26
C LEU A 85 -9.63 2.11 7.93
N CYS A 86 -9.46 3.15 7.15
CA CYS A 86 -9.41 4.54 7.65
C CYS A 86 -10.77 5.27 7.58
N ASP A 87 -11.88 4.55 7.39
CA ASP A 87 -13.20 5.16 7.22
C ASP A 87 -13.86 5.67 8.52
N GLY A 88 -13.25 5.39 9.67
CA GLY A 88 -13.75 5.83 10.97
C GLY A 88 -14.93 5.02 11.51
N SER A 89 -15.34 3.96 10.82
CA SER A 89 -16.42 3.09 11.29
C SER A 89 -16.01 2.28 12.53
N ASP A 90 -16.99 1.87 13.33
CA ASP A 90 -16.74 1.02 14.49
C ASP A 90 -16.11 -0.30 14.09
N ARG A 91 -16.51 -0.87 12.95
CA ARG A 91 -15.92 -2.09 12.40
C ARG A 91 -14.44 -1.92 12.11
N SER A 92 -14.06 -0.86 11.41
CA SER A 92 -12.67 -0.58 11.07
C SER A 92 -11.83 -0.31 12.31
N LYS A 93 -12.35 0.47 13.26
CA LYS A 93 -11.68 0.72 14.53
C LYS A 93 -11.46 -0.58 15.32
N ASN A 94 -12.45 -1.45 15.36
CA ASN A 94 -12.32 -2.74 16.03
C ASN A 94 -11.20 -3.59 15.39
N ILE A 95 -11.15 -3.63 14.07
CA ILE A 95 -10.08 -4.34 13.36
C ILE A 95 -8.72 -3.74 13.72
N LEU A 96 -8.57 -2.42 13.64
CA LEU A 96 -7.30 -1.74 13.87
C LEU A 96 -6.85 -1.77 15.35
N ASN A 97 -7.78 -1.93 16.27
CA ASN A 97 -7.45 -2.14 17.68
C ASN A 97 -6.86 -3.54 17.93
N ASN A 98 -7.22 -4.52 17.13
CA ASN A 98 -6.83 -5.92 17.33
C ASN A 98 -5.75 -6.41 16.37
N VAL A 99 -5.59 -5.77 15.22
CA VAL A 99 -4.66 -6.19 14.17
C VAL A 99 -3.81 -5.01 13.71
N ALA A 100 -2.51 -5.23 13.61
CA ALA A 100 -1.56 -4.30 13.00
C ALA A 100 -1.21 -4.80 11.59
N PHE A 101 -1.28 -3.91 10.62
CA PHE A 101 -0.95 -4.22 9.23
C PHE A 101 0.32 -3.50 8.81
N ALA A 102 1.19 -4.22 8.06
CA ALA A 102 2.23 -3.62 7.24
C ALA A 102 1.86 -3.90 5.79
N ILE A 103 1.59 -2.85 5.03
CA ILE A 103 1.03 -2.95 3.68
C ILE A 103 2.00 -2.36 2.67
N PHE A 104 2.33 -3.13 1.64
CA PHE A 104 3.19 -2.73 0.54
C PHE A 104 2.35 -2.60 -0.73
N PRO A 105 1.91 -1.39 -1.11
CA PRO A 105 1.00 -1.20 -2.25
C PRO A 105 1.62 -1.54 -3.60
N VAL A 106 2.92 -1.35 -3.74
CA VAL A 106 3.69 -1.70 -4.94
C VAL A 106 4.94 -2.43 -4.48
N PHE A 107 4.82 -3.75 -4.34
CA PHE A 107 5.89 -4.58 -3.79
C PHE A 107 7.05 -4.80 -4.77
N ASN A 108 6.81 -4.61 -6.08
CA ASN A 108 7.83 -4.71 -7.11
C ASN A 108 7.97 -3.37 -7.84
N PRO A 109 8.71 -2.39 -7.27
CA PRO A 109 8.82 -1.07 -7.87
C PRO A 109 9.57 -1.07 -9.21
N SER A 110 10.57 -1.95 -9.40
CA SER A 110 11.29 -2.03 -10.66
C SER A 110 10.43 -2.61 -11.78
N GLY A 111 9.70 -3.67 -11.52
CA GLY A 111 8.74 -4.23 -12.49
C GLY A 111 7.63 -3.24 -12.83
N ARG A 112 7.13 -2.52 -11.83
CA ARG A 112 6.09 -1.49 -12.05
C ARG A 112 6.61 -0.34 -12.90
N THR A 113 7.79 0.17 -12.62
CA THR A 113 8.41 1.26 -13.38
C THR A 113 8.60 0.86 -14.84
N ARG A 114 9.04 -0.37 -15.09
CA ARG A 114 9.19 -0.92 -16.43
C ARG A 114 7.82 -1.02 -17.13
N THR A 115 6.83 -1.53 -16.47
CA THR A 115 5.47 -1.66 -17.01
C THR A 115 4.86 -0.28 -17.32
N ASP A 116 5.02 0.69 -16.43
CA ASP A 116 4.57 2.07 -16.65
C ASP A 116 5.21 2.67 -17.91
N ALA A 117 6.51 2.46 -18.10
CA ALA A 117 7.24 2.96 -19.27
C ALA A 117 6.77 2.27 -20.56
N ASP A 118 6.52 0.98 -20.50
CA ASP A 118 6.07 0.20 -21.65
C ASP A 118 4.64 0.54 -22.02
N ASP A 119 3.76 0.73 -21.06
CA ASP A 119 2.38 1.16 -21.27
C ASP A 119 2.35 2.55 -21.94
N ALA A 120 3.17 3.47 -21.49
CA ALA A 120 3.29 4.80 -22.06
C ALA A 120 3.77 4.78 -23.54
N ARG A 121 4.56 3.77 -23.92
CA ARG A 121 5.03 3.56 -25.30
C ARG A 121 4.07 2.71 -26.14
N GLY A 122 2.98 2.23 -25.55
CA GLY A 122 2.07 1.31 -26.21
C GLY A 122 2.62 -0.11 -26.37
N VAL A 123 3.71 -0.43 -25.70
CA VAL A 123 4.31 -1.76 -25.73
C VAL A 123 3.71 -2.61 -24.62
N ARG A 124 3.23 -3.78 -24.98
CA ARG A 124 2.69 -4.73 -24.01
C ARG A 124 3.55 -5.98 -24.02
N TYR A 125 4.17 -6.25 -22.89
CA TYR A 125 4.88 -7.50 -22.70
C TYR A 125 3.93 -8.58 -22.22
N GLY A 126 4.16 -9.79 -22.71
CA GLY A 126 3.56 -10.97 -22.11
C GLY A 126 4.09 -11.22 -20.71
N SER A 127 3.60 -12.24 -20.07
CA SER A 127 3.77 -12.59 -18.65
C SER A 127 5.19 -13.01 -18.24
N GLN A 128 6.21 -12.28 -18.67
CA GLN A 128 7.57 -12.55 -18.19
C GLN A 128 7.90 -11.60 -17.03
N GLU A 129 7.86 -12.15 -15.85
CA GLU A 129 8.28 -11.49 -14.63
C GLU A 129 9.03 -12.43 -13.73
#